data_dba99ba9cc7e72683a94a0140ed10907
#
_entry.id   dba99ba9cc7e72683a94a0140ed10907
#
_cell.length_a   1.000
_cell.length_b   1.000
_cell.length_c   1.000
_cell.angle_alpha   90.00
_cell.angle_beta   90.00
_cell.angle_gamma   90.00
#
_symmetry.space_group_name_H-M   'P 1'
#
loop_
_entity.id
_entity.type
_entity.pdbx_description
1 polymer ?
#
loop_
_entity_poly.entity_id
_entity_poly.type
_entity_poly.pdbx_seq_one_letter_code
_entity_poly.pdbx_strand_id
1 'polypeptide(L)'
;MKQEYETIREFAKDYRLEIGPMMKSKGFTVSISTSKGSYYYDGRLNFQIKKIPSNFYVWTNEYNRYSKTEKSQKLLSAIRERVTKLISENTSLDVDLNFDYHKDVRWKEVPEGWDDNGNN
;
A
#
# COMPACT_ATOMS: atom_id res chain seq x y z
N MET A 1 -24.06 7.65 5.84
CA MET A 1 -24.69 6.39 5.41
C MET A 1 -23.73 5.65 4.48
N LYS A 2 -23.52 4.36 4.71
CA LYS A 2 -22.70 3.56 3.81
C LYS A 2 -23.44 3.31 2.51
N GLN A 3 -22.74 3.49 1.40
CA GLN A 3 -23.25 3.08 0.10
C GLN A 3 -23.03 1.57 -0.05
N GLU A 4 -24.02 0.88 -0.59
CA GLU A 4 -23.87 -0.54 -0.85
C GLU A 4 -23.23 -0.77 -2.22
N TYR A 5 -22.21 -1.63 -2.25
CA TYR A 5 -21.55 -2.06 -3.46
C TYR A 5 -21.66 -3.58 -3.57
N GLU A 6 -22.03 -4.05 -4.75
CA GLU A 6 -22.10 -5.49 -4.98
C GLU A 6 -20.73 -6.10 -5.18
N THR A 7 -19.78 -5.33 -5.71
CA THR A 7 -18.43 -5.83 -6.01
C THR A 7 -17.39 -4.81 -5.61
N ILE A 8 -16.17 -5.31 -5.37
CA ILE A 8 -15.01 -4.44 -5.10
C ILE A 8 -14.70 -3.55 -6.32
N ARG A 9 -14.98 -4.01 -7.52
CA ARG A 9 -14.77 -3.24 -8.75
C ARG A 9 -15.60 -1.96 -8.76
N GLU A 10 -16.85 -2.04 -8.33
CA GLU A 10 -17.73 -0.86 -8.23
C GLU A 10 -17.20 0.12 -7.19
N PHE A 11 -16.81 -0.38 -6.03
CA PHE A 11 -16.20 0.45 -4.99
C PHE A 11 -14.93 1.15 -5.50
N ALA A 12 -14.04 0.41 -6.14
CA ALA A 12 -12.79 0.95 -6.65
C ALA A 12 -13.02 2.03 -7.72
N LYS A 13 -14.04 1.86 -8.54
CA LYS A 13 -14.39 2.85 -9.56
C LYS A 13 -14.69 4.21 -8.92
N ASP A 14 -15.40 4.22 -7.78
CA ASP A 14 -15.75 5.46 -7.09
C ASP A 14 -14.60 6.04 -6.27
N TYR A 15 -13.77 5.19 -5.65
CA TYR A 15 -12.76 5.63 -4.67
C TYR A 15 -11.33 5.64 -5.17
N ARG A 16 -11.06 5.10 -6.35
CA ARG A 16 -9.71 5.13 -6.94
C ARG A 16 -9.15 6.54 -7.02
N LEU A 17 -9.99 7.50 -7.41
CA LEU A 17 -9.59 8.90 -7.56
C LEU A 17 -9.30 9.58 -6.23
N GLU A 18 -9.73 9.00 -5.12
CA GLU A 18 -9.44 9.50 -3.77
C GLU A 18 -8.21 8.81 -3.18
N ILE A 19 -8.11 7.51 -3.34
CA ILE A 19 -7.02 6.70 -2.77
C ILE A 19 -5.68 7.02 -3.45
N GLY A 20 -5.65 7.07 -4.79
CA GLY A 20 -4.43 7.33 -5.54
C GLY A 20 -3.76 8.65 -5.16
N PRO A 21 -4.46 9.80 -5.22
CA PRO A 21 -3.91 11.08 -4.80
C PRO A 21 -3.50 11.11 -3.32
N MET A 22 -4.24 10.42 -2.45
CA MET A 22 -3.87 10.34 -1.03
C MET A 22 -2.50 9.66 -0.87
N MET A 23 -2.28 8.54 -1.56
CA MET A 23 -0.99 7.84 -1.51
C MET A 23 0.11 8.69 -2.12
N LYS A 24 -0.18 9.41 -3.21
CA LYS A 24 0.77 10.33 -3.84
C LYS A 24 1.19 11.45 -2.89
N SER A 25 0.26 11.97 -2.09
CA SER A 25 0.56 12.99 -1.09
C SER A 25 1.52 12.49 -0.01
N LYS A 26 1.60 11.17 0.18
CA LYS A 26 2.54 10.51 1.10
C LYS A 26 3.84 10.08 0.40
N GLY A 27 4.00 10.39 -0.89
CA GLY A 27 5.20 10.09 -1.65
C GLY A 27 5.19 8.77 -2.42
N PHE A 28 4.06 8.07 -2.43
CA PHE A 28 3.91 6.82 -3.17
C PHE A 28 3.17 7.05 -4.49
N THR A 29 3.72 6.56 -5.58
CA THR A 29 3.00 6.48 -6.85
C THR A 29 2.56 5.05 -7.06
N VAL A 30 1.26 4.84 -7.25
CA VAL A 30 0.67 3.49 -7.34
C VAL A 30 -0.28 3.35 -8.51
N SER A 31 -0.40 2.14 -9.01
CA SER A 31 -1.51 1.72 -9.86
C SER A 31 -2.46 0.87 -9.01
N ILE A 32 -3.74 1.12 -9.11
CA ILE A 32 -4.76 0.42 -8.34
C ILE A 32 -5.59 -0.43 -9.28
N SER A 33 -5.70 -1.71 -8.96
CA SER A 33 -6.57 -2.64 -9.70
C SER A 33 -7.34 -3.50 -8.71
N THR A 34 -8.28 -4.28 -9.21
CA THR A 34 -9.10 -5.14 -8.38
C THR A 34 -9.02 -6.59 -8.83
N SER A 35 -9.19 -7.50 -7.88
CA SER A 35 -9.34 -8.92 -8.14
C SER A 35 -10.65 -9.40 -7.54
N LYS A 36 -11.21 -10.47 -8.12
CA LYS A 36 -12.43 -11.08 -7.61
C LYS A 36 -12.23 -11.58 -6.18
N GLY A 37 -13.34 -11.64 -5.45
CA GLY A 37 -13.36 -12.23 -4.14
C GLY A 37 -13.06 -13.72 -4.16
N SER A 38 -12.84 -14.26 -2.97
CA SER A 38 -12.62 -15.68 -2.75
C SER A 38 -13.55 -16.13 -1.64
N TYR A 39 -13.33 -17.36 -1.17
CA TYR A 39 -14.07 -17.90 -0.03
C TYR A 39 -13.91 -17.05 1.24
N TYR A 40 -12.78 -16.33 1.36
CA TYR A 40 -12.42 -15.60 2.58
C TYR A 40 -12.67 -14.09 2.54
N TYR A 41 -12.92 -13.53 1.37
CA TYR A 41 -13.14 -12.08 1.22
C TYR A 41 -13.97 -11.77 -0.03
N ASP A 42 -14.62 -10.60 -0.03
CA ASP A 42 -15.51 -10.19 -1.13
C ASP A 42 -14.75 -9.68 -2.34
N GLY A 43 -13.53 -9.21 -2.16
CA GLY A 43 -12.69 -8.73 -3.24
C GLY A 43 -11.35 -8.28 -2.72
N ARG A 44 -10.45 -7.98 -3.64
CA ARG A 44 -9.10 -7.52 -3.33
C ARG A 44 -8.80 -6.23 -4.07
N LEU A 45 -8.22 -5.26 -3.36
CA LEU A 45 -7.59 -4.10 -3.95
C LEU A 45 -6.10 -4.37 -4.07
N ASN A 46 -5.59 -4.28 -5.30
CA ASN A 46 -4.18 -4.47 -5.60
C ASN A 46 -3.53 -3.12 -5.83
N PHE A 47 -2.49 -2.83 -5.05
CA PHE A 47 -1.69 -1.62 -5.16
C PHE A 47 -0.32 -2.00 -5.70
N GLN A 48 -0.03 -1.59 -6.93
CA GLN A 48 1.30 -1.76 -7.49
C GLN A 48 2.07 -0.46 -7.29
N ILE A 49 3.02 -0.48 -6.37
CA ILE A 49 3.82 0.69 -6.00
C ILE A 49 4.91 0.87 -7.04
N LYS A 50 4.89 2.01 -7.73
CA LYS A 50 5.85 2.35 -8.79
C LYS A 50 6.94 3.28 -8.30
N LYS A 51 6.63 4.13 -7.31
CA LYS A 51 7.59 5.03 -6.68
C LYS A 51 7.37 5.03 -5.17
N ILE A 52 8.46 5.13 -4.44
CA ILE A 52 8.46 5.19 -2.98
C ILE A 52 8.93 6.58 -2.54
N PRO A 53 8.53 7.04 -1.33
CA PRO A 53 8.98 8.33 -0.84
C PRO A 53 10.49 8.36 -0.55
N SER A 54 11.04 9.58 -0.49
CA SER A 54 12.49 9.77 -0.29
C SER A 54 12.99 9.24 1.05
N ASN A 55 12.10 9.11 2.03
CA ASN A 55 12.42 8.60 3.36
C ASN A 55 12.05 7.12 3.55
N PHE A 56 11.77 6.41 2.47
CA PHE A 56 11.46 4.99 2.51
C PHE A 56 12.73 4.19 2.25
N TYR A 57 13.37 3.75 3.32
CA TYR A 57 14.63 3.01 3.25
C TYR A 57 14.41 1.53 3.45
N VAL A 58 15.28 0.75 2.79
CA VAL A 58 15.34 -0.70 2.93
C VAL A 58 16.78 -1.12 3.20
N TRP A 59 16.98 -2.32 3.67
CA TRP A 59 18.28 -2.94 3.81
C TRP A 59 18.29 -4.30 3.14
N THR A 60 19.44 -4.66 2.58
CA THR A 60 19.62 -5.92 1.87
C THR A 60 20.06 -6.97 2.89
N ASN A 61 19.33 -8.08 2.95
CA ASN A 61 19.72 -9.20 3.80
C ASN A 61 20.74 -10.11 3.09
N GLU A 62 21.17 -11.17 3.75
CA GLU A 62 22.17 -12.12 3.26
C GLU A 62 21.73 -12.86 1.97
N TYR A 63 20.43 -12.84 1.65
CA TYR A 63 19.87 -13.48 0.45
C TYR A 63 19.63 -12.47 -0.68
N ASN A 64 20.20 -11.28 -0.60
CA ASN A 64 20.01 -10.19 -1.56
C ASN A 64 18.54 -9.76 -1.71
N ARG A 65 17.76 -9.89 -0.65
CA ARG A 65 16.37 -9.43 -0.60
C ARG A 65 16.27 -8.14 0.18
N TYR A 66 15.38 -7.27 -0.27
CA TYR A 66 15.15 -6.00 0.41
C TYR A 66 14.18 -6.18 1.56
N SER A 67 14.56 -5.67 2.71
CA SER A 67 13.69 -5.61 3.91
C SER A 67 13.43 -4.16 4.25
N LYS A 68 12.18 -3.84 4.56
CA LYS A 68 11.78 -2.48 4.94
C LYS A 68 12.31 -2.16 6.34
N THR A 69 12.84 -0.95 6.52
CA THR A 69 13.16 -0.44 7.84
C THR A 69 11.89 -0.27 8.67
N GLU A 70 12.02 -0.14 9.98
CA GLU A 70 10.87 0.09 10.86
C GLU A 70 10.11 1.36 10.47
N LYS A 71 10.81 2.44 10.14
CA LYS A 71 10.18 3.69 9.67
C LYS A 71 9.40 3.48 8.37
N SER A 72 9.96 2.73 7.44
CA SER A 72 9.29 2.44 6.16
C SER A 72 8.06 1.58 6.36
N GLN A 73 8.12 0.61 7.26
CA GLN A 73 6.96 -0.20 7.62
C GLN A 73 5.84 0.66 8.22
N LYS A 74 6.19 1.64 9.07
CA LYS A 74 5.22 2.56 9.65
C LYS A 74 4.55 3.43 8.60
N LEU A 75 5.31 3.90 7.61
CA LEU A 75 4.75 4.67 6.50
C LEU A 75 3.70 3.87 5.73
N LEU A 76 4.01 2.63 5.42
CA LEU A 76 3.09 1.76 4.68
C LEU A 76 1.88 1.37 5.54
N SER A 77 2.09 1.10 6.84
CA SER A 77 1.02 0.76 7.77
C SER A 77 0.02 1.90 7.92
N ALA A 78 0.48 3.15 7.98
CA ALA A 78 -0.39 4.32 8.06
C ALA A 78 -1.29 4.42 6.82
N ILE A 79 -0.77 4.13 5.64
CA ILE A 79 -1.55 4.10 4.41
C ILE A 79 -2.57 2.98 4.45
N ARG A 80 -2.16 1.78 4.87
CA ARG A 80 -3.06 0.62 4.99
C ARG A 80 -4.21 0.91 5.94
N GLU A 81 -3.93 1.52 7.09
CA GLU A 81 -4.96 1.90 8.06
C GLU A 81 -5.95 2.90 7.47
N ARG A 82 -5.45 3.90 6.75
CA ARG A 82 -6.30 4.92 6.15
C ARG A 82 -7.20 4.33 5.06
N VAL A 83 -6.67 3.45 4.22
CA VAL A 83 -7.46 2.77 3.19
C VAL A 83 -8.49 1.84 3.83
N THR A 84 -8.10 1.09 4.85
CA THR A 84 -8.99 0.20 5.60
C THR A 84 -10.15 0.98 6.20
N LYS A 85 -9.87 2.14 6.79
CA LYS A 85 -10.90 3.02 7.36
C LYS A 85 -11.86 3.53 6.29
N LEU A 86 -11.32 3.97 5.15
CA LEU A 86 -12.13 4.44 4.03
C LEU A 86 -13.10 3.35 3.54
N ILE A 87 -12.59 2.13 3.42
CA ILE A 87 -13.40 0.98 3.02
C ILE A 87 -14.51 0.72 4.04
N SER A 88 -14.16 0.63 5.32
CA SER A 88 -15.11 0.29 6.38
C SER A 88 -16.19 1.36 6.59
N GLU A 89 -15.87 2.61 6.31
CA GLU A 89 -16.82 3.72 6.43
C GLU A 89 -17.79 3.79 5.25
N ASN A 90 -17.43 3.23 4.11
CA ASN A 90 -18.18 3.42 2.86
C ASN A 90 -18.79 2.14 2.29
N THR A 91 -18.40 0.98 2.77
CA THR A 91 -18.96 -0.29 2.31
C THR A 91 -18.91 -1.35 3.41
N SER A 92 -19.78 -2.35 3.30
CA SER A 92 -19.75 -3.54 4.15
C SER A 92 -19.01 -4.71 3.51
N LEU A 93 -18.41 -4.51 2.33
CA LEU A 93 -17.60 -5.54 1.68
C LEU A 93 -16.38 -5.86 2.53
N ASP A 94 -16.05 -7.14 2.59
CA ASP A 94 -14.80 -7.61 3.20
C ASP A 94 -13.72 -7.57 2.11
N VAL A 95 -12.80 -6.62 2.24
CA VAL A 95 -11.82 -6.34 1.21
C VAL A 95 -10.41 -6.66 1.70
N ASP A 96 -9.71 -7.51 0.93
CA ASP A 96 -8.31 -7.78 1.15
C ASP A 96 -7.46 -6.72 0.45
N LEU A 97 -6.38 -6.28 1.08
CA LEU A 97 -5.45 -5.32 0.52
C LEU A 97 -4.14 -6.01 0.18
N ASN A 98 -3.69 -5.84 -1.06
CA ASN A 98 -2.44 -6.41 -1.52
C ASN A 98 -1.53 -5.30 -2.03
N PHE A 99 -0.32 -5.20 -1.46
CA PHE A 99 0.68 -4.20 -1.85
C PHE A 99 1.87 -4.91 -2.48
N ASP A 100 2.08 -4.66 -3.77
CA ASP A 100 3.22 -5.18 -4.52
C ASP A 100 4.07 -4.03 -5.04
N TYR A 101 5.35 -4.29 -5.25
CA TYR A 101 6.28 -3.31 -5.78
C TYR A 101 6.58 -3.62 -7.24
N HIS A 102 6.48 -2.59 -8.08
CA HIS A 102 6.87 -2.73 -9.49
C HIS A 102 8.36 -3.03 -9.58
N LYS A 103 8.76 -3.82 -10.56
CA LYS A 103 10.16 -4.22 -10.77
C LYS A 103 11.11 -3.03 -10.96
N ASP A 104 10.61 -1.89 -11.40
CA ASP A 104 11.40 -0.70 -11.67
C ASP A 104 11.48 0.25 -10.48
N VAL A 105 10.95 -0.13 -9.30
CA VAL A 105 11.08 0.68 -8.08
C VAL A 105 12.56 0.84 -7.75
N ARG A 106 12.98 2.09 -7.54
CA ARG A 106 14.35 2.40 -7.14
C ARG A 106 14.46 2.34 -5.64
N TRP A 107 14.98 1.22 -5.15
CA TRP A 107 15.17 1.00 -3.72
C TRP A 107 16.30 1.87 -3.20
N LYS A 108 16.10 2.43 -2.00
CA LYS A 108 17.11 3.21 -1.29
C LYS A 108 17.58 2.40 -0.09
N GLU A 109 18.83 2.01 -0.11
CA GLU A 109 19.42 1.30 1.03
C GLU A 109 19.73 2.28 2.16
N VAL A 110 19.64 1.77 3.40
CA VAL A 110 19.99 2.54 4.59
C VAL A 110 21.41 3.06 4.46
N PRO A 111 21.63 4.39 4.62
CA PRO A 111 22.98 4.94 4.58
C PRO A 111 23.90 4.34 5.65
N GLU A 112 25.18 4.31 5.35
CA GLU A 112 26.17 3.84 6.31
C GLU A 112 26.11 4.68 7.60
N GLY A 113 26.20 4.00 8.74
CA GLY A 113 26.13 4.64 10.05
C GLY A 113 24.73 4.77 10.63
N TRP A 114 23.70 4.40 9.88
CA TRP A 114 22.32 4.35 10.40
C TRP A 114 22.06 2.99 11.05
N ASP A 115 21.12 2.95 12.00
CA ASP A 115 20.75 1.68 12.62
C ASP A 115 19.84 0.84 11.70
N ASP A 116 19.55 -0.39 12.12
CA ASP A 116 18.76 -1.33 11.33
C ASP A 116 17.30 -0.88 11.16
N ASN A 117 16.84 0.08 11.95
CA ASN A 117 15.48 0.62 11.88
C ASN A 117 15.40 1.84 10.96
N GLY A 118 16.52 2.29 10.38
CA GLY A 118 16.55 3.44 9.49
C GLY A 118 16.71 4.77 10.22
N ASN A 119 17.30 4.76 11.42
CA ASN A 119 17.60 5.98 12.19
C ASN A 119 19.09 6.29 12.10
N ASN A 120 19.38 7.54 11.90
CA ASN A 120 20.79 8.00 11.93
C ASN A 120 21.27 8.35 13.33
#